data_6569824d732119241c8ec777109cf539
#
_entry.id   6569824d732119241c8ec777109cf539
#
_cell.length_a   1.000
_cell.length_b   1.000
_cell.length_c   1.000
_cell.angle_alpha   90.00
_cell.angle_beta   90.00
_cell.angle_gamma   90.00
#
_symmetry.space_group_name_H-M   'P 1'
#
loop_
_entity.id
_entity.type
_entity.pdbx_description
1 polymer ?
#
loop_
_entity_poly.entity_id
_entity_poly.type
_entity_poly.pdbx_seq_one_letter_code
_entity_poly.pdbx_strand_id
1 'polypeptide(L)'
;MSYAEAIEIAQGFQDLDGPNVNPVCHTRLYTHGQQTERALVLLHGFTNCPRQFDDIGKDFFARGWNVLIPRYPRHGYSDRLNTAIAELRAEHLVAVANRSVDAGFGLGARLTVAGLSLGAALAGYMAQTRQGIERTVMIAPMFGLKPIPGPLLSAASQLAYFLPNFYIWWNQRLKDEIGPPHGYPRLSTRAYAAVANATSAGSHKKVVFAIQNTGR
;
A
#
# COMPACT_ATOMS: atom_id res chain seq x y z
N MET A 1 7.18 -3.37 -20.63
CA MET A 1 7.67 -2.26 -19.75
C MET A 1 9.18 -2.28 -19.77
N SER A 2 9.81 -1.25 -20.30
CA SER A 2 11.25 -1.07 -20.24
C SER A 2 11.69 -0.55 -18.86
N TYR A 3 13.00 -0.64 -18.58
CA TYR A 3 13.56 -0.06 -17.36
C TYR A 3 13.37 1.47 -17.32
N ALA A 4 13.55 2.16 -18.45
CA ALA A 4 13.37 3.61 -18.52
C ALA A 4 11.94 4.04 -18.17
N GLU A 5 10.92 3.39 -18.75
CA GLU A 5 9.51 3.63 -18.40
C GLU A 5 9.22 3.36 -16.91
N ALA A 6 9.84 2.34 -16.33
CA ALA A 6 9.70 2.04 -14.91
C ALA A 6 10.27 3.14 -14.01
N ILE A 7 11.41 3.72 -14.39
CA ILE A 7 12.03 4.85 -13.70
C ILE A 7 11.14 6.10 -13.79
N GLU A 8 10.56 6.39 -14.95
CA GLU A 8 9.61 7.50 -15.11
C GLU A 8 8.38 7.36 -14.20
N ILE A 9 7.84 6.14 -14.09
CA ILE A 9 6.73 5.88 -13.17
C ILE A 9 7.15 6.10 -11.72
N ALA A 10 8.33 5.59 -11.33
CA ALA A 10 8.84 5.75 -9.96
C ALA A 10 9.11 7.23 -9.64
N GLN A 11 9.65 7.97 -10.58
CA GLN A 11 9.85 9.41 -10.48
C GLN A 11 8.52 10.15 -10.30
N GLY A 12 7.49 9.79 -11.06
CA GLY A 12 6.15 10.34 -10.91
C GLY A 12 5.52 10.07 -9.53
N PHE A 13 5.95 9.05 -8.78
CA PHE A 13 5.60 8.90 -7.37
C PHE A 13 6.40 9.87 -6.49
N GLN A 14 7.70 10.04 -6.75
CA GLN A 14 8.58 10.93 -6.00
C GLN A 14 8.19 12.40 -6.18
N ASP A 15 7.74 12.80 -7.37
CA ASP A 15 7.27 14.16 -7.66
C ASP A 15 6.04 14.56 -6.81
N LEU A 16 5.30 13.58 -6.31
CA LEU A 16 4.19 13.80 -5.36
C LEU A 16 4.66 13.97 -3.90
N ASP A 17 5.94 13.78 -3.63
CA ASP A 17 6.54 13.95 -2.30
C ASP A 17 6.89 15.43 -2.06
N GLY A 18 5.85 16.26 -1.92
CA GLY A 18 5.99 17.71 -1.74
C GLY A 18 6.45 18.11 -0.32
N PRO A 19 6.61 19.42 -0.07
CA PRO A 19 7.22 19.95 1.16
C PRO A 19 6.46 19.62 2.45
N ASN A 20 5.18 19.30 2.35
CA ASN A 20 4.34 18.91 3.49
C ASN A 20 4.47 17.42 3.86
N VAL A 21 5.15 16.62 3.03
CA VAL A 21 5.39 15.20 3.30
C VAL A 21 6.61 15.06 4.19
N ASN A 22 6.50 14.25 5.23
CA ASN A 22 7.63 13.92 6.09
C ASN A 22 8.72 13.23 5.25
N PRO A 23 9.98 13.70 5.25
CA PRO A 23 11.05 13.14 4.44
C PRO A 23 11.28 11.63 4.62
N VAL A 24 10.98 11.10 5.83
CA VAL A 24 11.10 9.64 6.06
C VAL A 24 9.98 8.86 5.37
N CYS A 25 8.91 9.54 4.96
CA CYS A 25 7.75 8.96 4.27
C CYS A 25 7.78 9.09 2.75
N HIS A 26 8.82 9.70 2.18
CA HIS A 26 8.96 9.79 0.73
C HIS A 26 8.99 8.40 0.08
N THR A 27 8.49 8.31 -1.14
CA THR A 27 8.62 7.13 -1.99
C THR A 27 10.07 6.69 -2.07
N ARG A 28 10.34 5.40 -1.88
CA ARG A 28 11.68 4.83 -2.01
C ARG A 28 11.80 4.06 -3.30
N LEU A 29 12.86 4.36 -4.03
CA LEU A 29 13.34 3.56 -5.15
C LEU A 29 14.79 3.19 -4.87
N TYR A 30 15.04 1.91 -4.70
CA TYR A 30 16.39 1.33 -4.63
C TYR A 30 16.65 0.63 -5.95
N THR A 31 17.62 1.10 -6.72
CA THR A 31 17.89 0.58 -8.07
C THR A 31 19.38 0.46 -8.36
N HIS A 32 19.73 -0.59 -9.11
CA HIS A 32 21.09 -0.84 -9.62
C HIS A 32 21.37 -0.14 -10.97
N GLY A 33 20.51 0.81 -11.39
CA GLY A 33 20.70 1.55 -12.65
C GLY A 33 20.31 0.78 -13.91
N GLN A 34 19.77 -0.43 -13.76
CA GLN A 34 19.33 -1.29 -14.85
C GLN A 34 18.25 -2.26 -14.37
N GLN A 35 17.57 -2.93 -15.29
CA GLN A 35 16.69 -4.04 -14.93
C GLN A 35 17.51 -5.18 -14.29
N THR A 36 17.05 -5.68 -13.17
CA THR A 36 17.67 -6.81 -12.46
C THR A 36 16.90 -8.11 -12.73
N GLU A 37 17.45 -9.26 -12.29
CA GLU A 37 16.71 -10.53 -12.37
C GLU A 37 15.40 -10.46 -11.58
N ARG A 38 15.38 -9.74 -10.45
CA ARG A 38 14.22 -9.67 -9.55
C ARG A 38 13.92 -8.25 -9.14
N ALA A 39 12.63 -7.93 -9.07
CA ALA A 39 12.14 -6.69 -8.47
C ALA A 39 11.16 -6.98 -7.33
N LEU A 40 11.10 -6.05 -6.38
CA LEU A 40 10.20 -6.10 -5.23
C LEU A 40 9.43 -4.79 -5.13
N VAL A 41 8.10 -4.88 -5.12
CA VAL A 41 7.19 -3.78 -4.78
C VAL A 41 6.65 -4.02 -3.38
N LEU A 42 6.82 -3.02 -2.49
CA LEU A 42 6.38 -3.09 -1.10
C LEU A 42 5.26 -2.08 -0.84
N LEU A 43 4.09 -2.58 -0.46
CA LEU A 43 2.87 -1.80 -0.23
C LEU A 43 2.60 -1.66 1.27
N HIS A 44 2.72 -0.44 1.79
CA HIS A 44 2.61 -0.16 3.23
C HIS A 44 1.17 -0.26 3.77
N GLY A 45 1.03 -0.32 5.09
CA GLY A 45 -0.26 -0.40 5.78
C GLY A 45 -1.00 0.95 5.81
N PHE A 46 -2.31 0.87 6.10
CA PHE A 46 -3.15 2.05 6.32
C PHE A 46 -2.60 2.89 7.49
N THR A 47 -2.65 4.21 7.36
CA THR A 47 -2.08 5.19 8.29
C THR A 47 -0.56 5.18 8.47
N ASN A 48 0.15 4.35 7.69
CA ASN A 48 1.61 4.31 7.67
C ASN A 48 2.17 4.91 6.36
N CYS A 49 3.45 4.72 6.08
CA CYS A 49 4.14 5.27 4.91
C CYS A 49 5.32 4.37 4.50
N PRO A 50 6.06 4.68 3.41
CA PRO A 50 7.18 3.87 2.94
C PRO A 50 8.24 3.51 3.98
N ARG A 51 8.44 4.35 5.02
CA ARG A 51 9.38 4.03 6.12
C ARG A 51 9.11 2.67 6.76
N GLN A 52 7.86 2.19 6.73
CA GLN A 52 7.47 0.89 7.29
C GLN A 52 8.28 -0.28 6.71
N PHE A 53 8.68 -0.16 5.45
CA PHE A 53 9.40 -1.20 4.72
C PHE A 53 10.83 -0.81 4.33
N ASP A 54 11.33 0.35 4.77
CA ASP A 54 12.59 0.91 4.33
C ASP A 54 13.77 -0.04 4.60
N ASP A 55 13.81 -0.64 5.79
CA ASP A 55 14.90 -1.53 6.19
C ASP A 55 14.86 -2.84 5.39
N ILE A 56 13.67 -3.43 5.23
CA ILE A 56 13.46 -4.60 4.36
C ILE A 56 13.82 -4.29 2.91
N GLY A 57 13.44 -3.09 2.41
CA GLY A 57 13.79 -2.67 1.06
C GLY A 57 15.30 -2.61 0.83
N LYS A 58 16.05 -2.06 1.78
CA LYS A 58 17.52 -2.03 1.73
C LYS A 58 18.16 -3.42 1.76
N ASP A 59 17.60 -4.34 2.55
CA ASP A 59 18.09 -5.72 2.62
C ASP A 59 17.92 -6.45 1.29
N PHE A 60 16.78 -6.28 0.62
CA PHE A 60 16.56 -6.87 -0.70
C PHE A 60 17.42 -6.18 -1.77
N PHE A 61 17.59 -4.87 -1.70
CA PHE A 61 18.49 -4.14 -2.59
C PHE A 61 19.92 -4.64 -2.46
N ALA A 62 20.44 -4.83 -1.24
CA ALA A 62 21.77 -5.37 -1.00
C ALA A 62 21.94 -6.80 -1.57
N ARG A 63 20.84 -7.52 -1.81
CA ARG A 63 20.83 -8.86 -2.45
C ARG A 63 20.66 -8.80 -3.96
N GLY A 64 20.78 -7.63 -4.58
CA GLY A 64 20.73 -7.45 -6.03
C GLY A 64 19.33 -7.25 -6.61
N TRP A 65 18.31 -6.97 -5.79
CA TRP A 65 16.97 -6.67 -6.28
C TRP A 65 16.80 -5.16 -6.49
N ASN A 66 16.03 -4.77 -7.50
CA ASN A 66 15.45 -3.43 -7.51
C ASN A 66 14.19 -3.40 -6.65
N VAL A 67 14.02 -2.33 -5.86
CA VAL A 67 12.91 -2.23 -4.89
C VAL A 67 12.19 -0.89 -5.04
N LEU A 68 10.86 -0.94 -5.14
CA LEU A 68 9.97 0.22 -5.11
C LEU A 68 9.05 0.16 -3.89
N ILE A 69 9.01 1.24 -3.10
CA ILE A 69 8.10 1.42 -1.97
C ILE A 69 7.34 2.73 -2.20
N PRO A 70 6.19 2.69 -2.87
CA PRO A 70 5.43 3.90 -3.21
C PRO A 70 4.74 4.47 -1.97
N ARG A 71 4.68 5.79 -1.86
CA ARG A 71 3.81 6.48 -0.92
C ARG A 71 2.40 6.57 -1.50
N TYR A 72 1.38 6.23 -0.72
CA TYR A 72 0.01 6.44 -1.15
C TYR A 72 -0.39 7.92 -1.05
N PRO A 73 -1.28 8.41 -1.92
CA PRO A 73 -1.88 9.73 -1.77
C PRO A 73 -2.45 9.94 -0.36
N ARG A 74 -2.32 11.13 0.15
CA ARG A 74 -2.83 11.53 1.48
C ARG A 74 -2.17 10.83 2.68
N HIS A 75 -1.07 10.11 2.47
CA HIS A 75 -0.28 9.47 3.53
C HIS A 75 1.05 10.19 3.73
N GLY A 76 1.63 10.01 4.92
CA GLY A 76 3.00 10.42 5.21
C GLY A 76 3.23 11.91 5.39
N TYR A 77 2.20 12.74 5.63
CA TYR A 77 2.40 14.15 5.93
C TYR A 77 3.11 14.36 7.27
N SER A 78 3.90 15.45 7.36
CA SER A 78 4.61 15.85 8.57
C SER A 78 3.66 16.15 9.72
N ASP A 79 2.54 16.83 9.45
CA ASP A 79 1.45 16.95 10.41
C ASP A 79 0.66 15.63 10.47
N ARG A 80 0.88 14.86 11.51
CA ARG A 80 0.22 13.57 11.75
C ARG A 80 -1.28 13.71 12.08
N LEU A 81 -1.72 14.90 12.45
CA LEU A 81 -3.11 15.20 12.81
C LEU A 81 -3.89 15.88 11.68
N ASN A 82 -3.27 16.06 10.51
CA ASN A 82 -3.93 16.64 9.35
C ASN A 82 -5.21 15.86 8.96
N THR A 83 -6.06 16.48 8.16
CA THR A 83 -7.34 15.92 7.75
C THR A 83 -7.33 15.35 6.33
N ALA A 84 -6.23 15.48 5.60
CA ALA A 84 -6.13 15.10 4.18
C ALA A 84 -6.44 13.61 3.92
N ILE A 85 -6.18 12.74 4.90
CA ILE A 85 -6.49 11.31 4.78
C ILE A 85 -8.00 11.07 4.53
N ALA A 86 -8.89 11.98 4.95
CA ALA A 86 -10.33 11.87 4.71
C ALA A 86 -10.72 12.00 3.22
N GLU A 87 -9.83 12.54 2.40
CA GLU A 87 -10.02 12.68 0.94
C GLU A 87 -9.53 11.44 0.16
N LEU A 88 -9.03 10.43 0.86
CA LEU A 88 -8.59 9.18 0.23
C LEU A 88 -9.78 8.47 -0.42
N ARG A 89 -9.56 7.96 -1.63
CA ARG A 89 -10.55 7.18 -2.39
C ARG A 89 -9.98 5.82 -2.77
N ALA A 90 -10.85 4.86 -2.98
CA ALA A 90 -10.48 3.51 -3.41
C ALA A 90 -9.68 3.53 -4.72
N GLU A 91 -10.11 4.38 -5.67
CA GLU A 91 -9.48 4.53 -6.98
C GLU A 91 -8.02 4.99 -6.85
N HIS A 92 -7.71 5.87 -5.89
CA HIS A 92 -6.33 6.32 -5.62
C HIS A 92 -5.45 5.14 -5.21
N LEU A 93 -5.95 4.27 -4.34
CA LEU A 93 -5.22 3.10 -3.85
C LEU A 93 -4.97 2.08 -4.96
N VAL A 94 -6.02 1.78 -5.74
CA VAL A 94 -5.93 0.86 -6.88
C VAL A 94 -5.00 1.41 -7.95
N ALA A 95 -5.07 2.71 -8.25
CA ALA A 95 -4.19 3.35 -9.23
C ALA A 95 -2.72 3.27 -8.82
N VAL A 96 -2.39 3.55 -7.55
CA VAL A 96 -1.01 3.41 -7.04
C VAL A 96 -0.55 1.96 -7.15
N ALA A 97 -1.37 0.99 -6.73
CA ALA A 97 -0.98 -0.42 -6.81
C ALA A 97 -0.72 -0.87 -8.26
N ASN A 98 -1.59 -0.49 -9.21
CA ASN A 98 -1.40 -0.79 -10.62
C ASN A 98 -0.11 -0.17 -11.18
N ARG A 99 0.09 1.14 -10.99
CA ARG A 99 1.30 1.83 -11.45
C ARG A 99 2.57 1.25 -10.82
N SER A 100 2.51 0.83 -9.56
CA SER A 100 3.65 0.20 -8.89
C SER A 100 3.99 -1.17 -9.48
N VAL A 101 2.96 -1.96 -9.85
CA VAL A 101 3.15 -3.23 -10.55
C VAL A 101 3.71 -2.99 -11.95
N ASP A 102 3.23 -1.97 -12.67
CA ASP A 102 3.79 -1.58 -13.96
C ASP A 102 5.28 -1.26 -13.85
N ALA A 103 5.66 -0.38 -12.92
CA ALA A 103 7.08 -0.10 -12.64
C ALA A 103 7.85 -1.38 -12.28
N GLY A 104 7.27 -2.24 -11.45
CA GLY A 104 7.87 -3.50 -11.04
C GLY A 104 8.26 -4.40 -12.21
N PHE A 105 7.45 -4.46 -13.27
CA PHE A 105 7.75 -5.24 -14.48
C PHE A 105 8.94 -4.68 -15.29
N GLY A 106 9.19 -3.39 -15.23
CA GLY A 106 10.38 -2.80 -15.86
C GLY A 106 11.62 -2.83 -14.96
N LEU A 107 11.44 -2.86 -13.64
CA LEU A 107 12.53 -2.92 -12.66
C LEU A 107 13.18 -4.30 -12.58
N GLY A 108 12.43 -5.38 -12.83
CA GLY A 108 12.99 -6.74 -12.77
C GLY A 108 12.32 -7.70 -13.74
N ALA A 109 13.08 -8.71 -14.18
CA ALA A 109 12.54 -9.78 -15.03
C ALA A 109 11.49 -10.63 -14.29
N ARG A 110 11.58 -10.73 -12.97
CA ARG A 110 10.69 -11.48 -12.08
C ARG A 110 10.21 -10.55 -10.97
N LEU A 111 8.89 -10.35 -10.89
CA LEU A 111 8.28 -9.42 -9.95
C LEU A 111 7.69 -10.12 -8.73
N THR A 112 8.10 -9.69 -7.54
CA THR A 112 7.42 -9.97 -6.28
C THR A 112 6.68 -8.72 -5.80
N VAL A 113 5.42 -8.88 -5.39
CA VAL A 113 4.63 -7.82 -4.74
C VAL A 113 4.33 -8.25 -3.31
N ALA A 114 4.71 -7.44 -2.35
CA ALA A 114 4.45 -7.73 -0.94
C ALA A 114 3.76 -6.54 -0.25
N GLY A 115 2.98 -6.83 0.78
CA GLY A 115 2.31 -5.77 1.52
C GLY A 115 1.86 -6.17 2.91
N LEU A 116 1.56 -5.16 3.74
CA LEU A 116 1.05 -5.30 5.09
C LEU A 116 -0.34 -4.67 5.21
N SER A 117 -1.28 -5.38 5.84
CA SER A 117 -2.63 -4.87 6.14
C SER A 117 -3.35 -4.38 4.87
N LEU A 118 -3.61 -3.07 4.70
CA LEU A 118 -4.10 -2.48 3.45
C LEU A 118 -3.21 -2.86 2.26
N GLY A 119 -1.90 -2.71 2.38
CA GLY A 119 -0.96 -3.05 1.32
C GLY A 119 -1.01 -4.53 0.94
N ALA A 120 -1.26 -5.42 1.92
CA ALA A 120 -1.45 -6.84 1.66
C ALA A 120 -2.75 -7.12 0.88
N ALA A 121 -3.82 -6.41 1.19
CA ALA A 121 -5.07 -6.53 0.45
C ALA A 121 -4.93 -6.01 -1.00
N LEU A 122 -4.21 -4.90 -1.20
CA LEU A 122 -3.87 -4.39 -2.54
C LEU A 122 -2.97 -5.38 -3.31
N ALA A 123 -1.96 -5.97 -2.66
CA ALA A 123 -1.12 -7.00 -3.28
C ALA A 123 -1.95 -8.21 -3.72
N GLY A 124 -2.89 -8.66 -2.89
CA GLY A 124 -3.83 -9.73 -3.24
C GLY A 124 -4.76 -9.37 -4.40
N TYR A 125 -5.24 -8.12 -4.46
CA TYR A 125 -6.01 -7.63 -5.58
C TYR A 125 -5.18 -7.62 -6.88
N MET A 126 -3.93 -7.16 -6.82
CA MET A 126 -3.02 -7.20 -7.98
C MET A 126 -2.77 -8.64 -8.45
N ALA A 127 -2.58 -9.59 -7.53
CA ALA A 127 -2.40 -11.00 -7.88
C ALA A 127 -3.59 -11.60 -8.64
N GLN A 128 -4.80 -11.09 -8.40
CA GLN A 128 -6.01 -11.58 -9.08
C GLN A 128 -6.28 -10.89 -10.42
N THR A 129 -5.83 -9.66 -10.59
CA THR A 129 -6.17 -8.81 -11.73
C THR A 129 -5.02 -8.60 -12.72
N ARG A 130 -3.77 -8.86 -12.31
CA ARG A 130 -2.57 -8.65 -13.12
C ARG A 130 -1.84 -9.98 -13.36
N GLN A 131 -1.57 -10.26 -14.61
CA GLN A 131 -0.73 -11.40 -15.01
C GLN A 131 0.76 -11.03 -14.90
N GLY A 132 1.62 -12.03 -14.75
CA GLY A 132 3.07 -11.83 -14.76
C GLY A 132 3.70 -11.55 -13.37
N ILE A 133 2.91 -11.36 -12.32
CA ILE A 133 3.45 -11.30 -10.95
C ILE A 133 3.87 -12.73 -10.55
N GLU A 134 5.18 -12.91 -10.31
CA GLU A 134 5.70 -14.24 -9.96
C GLU A 134 5.30 -14.64 -8.53
N ARG A 135 5.36 -13.71 -7.61
CA ARG A 135 5.06 -13.99 -6.20
C ARG A 135 4.32 -12.83 -5.54
N THR A 136 3.35 -13.17 -4.71
CA THR A 136 2.63 -12.22 -3.87
C THR A 136 2.74 -12.63 -2.42
N VAL A 137 3.16 -11.68 -1.55
CA VAL A 137 3.28 -11.90 -0.11
C VAL A 137 2.31 -10.98 0.61
N MET A 138 1.36 -11.57 1.33
CA MET A 138 0.34 -10.85 2.08
C MET A 138 0.57 -11.02 3.58
N ILE A 139 0.88 -9.94 4.29
CA ILE A 139 1.10 -9.94 5.73
C ILE A 139 -0.13 -9.31 6.41
N ALA A 140 -0.85 -10.09 7.21
CA ALA A 140 -2.05 -9.67 7.93
C ALA A 140 -3.04 -8.86 7.06
N PRO A 141 -3.53 -9.39 5.93
CA PRO A 141 -4.32 -8.63 4.97
C PRO A 141 -5.64 -8.13 5.56
N MET A 142 -5.99 -6.88 5.27
CA MET A 142 -7.23 -6.25 5.70
C MET A 142 -8.33 -6.46 4.64
N PHE A 143 -9.11 -7.55 4.76
CA PHE A 143 -10.20 -7.89 3.84
C PHE A 143 -11.59 -7.47 4.34
N GLY A 144 -11.70 -6.61 5.31
CA GLY A 144 -12.97 -6.11 5.84
C GLY A 144 -13.05 -6.12 7.36
N LEU A 145 -14.23 -5.78 7.86
CA LEU A 145 -14.57 -5.82 9.29
C LEU A 145 -15.37 -7.08 9.60
N LYS A 146 -14.87 -7.92 10.49
CA LYS A 146 -15.74 -8.89 11.15
C LYS A 146 -16.64 -8.15 12.18
N PRO A 147 -17.94 -8.40 12.24
CA PRO A 147 -18.72 -9.49 11.61
C PRO A 147 -19.57 -9.06 10.41
N ILE A 148 -19.23 -8.00 9.69
CA ILE A 148 -20.08 -7.45 8.62
C ILE A 148 -19.89 -8.26 7.32
N PRO A 149 -20.96 -8.89 6.75
CA PRO A 149 -20.89 -9.56 5.45
C PRO A 149 -20.45 -8.61 4.33
N GLY A 150 -19.64 -9.11 3.39
CA GLY A 150 -19.04 -8.30 2.31
C GLY A 150 -20.01 -7.39 1.55
N PRO A 151 -21.18 -7.87 1.08
CA PRO A 151 -22.16 -7.02 0.40
C PRO A 151 -22.70 -5.87 1.26
N LEU A 152 -22.93 -6.12 2.56
CA LEU A 152 -23.34 -5.10 3.53
C LEU A 152 -22.23 -4.11 3.82
N LEU A 153 -20.97 -4.56 3.90
CA LEU A 153 -19.82 -3.70 4.08
C LEU A 153 -19.64 -2.78 2.87
N SER A 154 -19.83 -3.29 1.65
CA SER A 154 -19.77 -2.49 0.43
C SER A 154 -20.85 -1.42 0.41
N ALA A 155 -22.11 -1.76 0.71
CA ALA A 155 -23.19 -0.80 0.79
C ALA A 155 -22.96 0.25 1.89
N ALA A 156 -22.54 -0.18 3.09
CA ALA A 156 -22.24 0.72 4.21
C ALA A 156 -21.08 1.67 3.88
N SER A 157 -20.06 1.17 3.19
CA SER A 157 -18.90 2.00 2.80
C SER A 157 -19.26 3.02 1.72
N GLN A 158 -20.19 2.74 0.82
CA GLN A 158 -20.75 3.73 -0.12
C GLN A 158 -21.51 4.82 0.64
N LEU A 159 -22.37 4.44 1.58
CA LEU A 159 -23.11 5.41 2.41
C LEU A 159 -22.18 6.27 3.27
N ALA A 160 -21.04 5.75 3.71
CA ALA A 160 -20.09 6.47 4.57
C ALA A 160 -19.52 7.74 3.90
N TYR A 161 -19.54 7.83 2.57
CA TYR A 161 -19.15 9.07 1.87
C TYR A 161 -20.14 10.22 2.06
N PHE A 162 -21.41 9.92 2.34
CA PHE A 162 -22.46 10.91 2.59
C PHE A 162 -22.60 11.28 4.06
N LEU A 163 -22.00 10.48 4.96
CA LEU A 163 -22.02 10.75 6.40
C LEU A 163 -20.92 11.73 6.81
N PRO A 164 -21.08 12.45 7.93
CA PRO A 164 -20.00 13.22 8.53
C PRO A 164 -18.77 12.36 8.77
N ASN A 165 -17.57 12.92 8.47
CA ASN A 165 -16.34 12.21 8.73
C ASN A 165 -15.97 12.32 10.20
N PHE A 166 -15.62 11.20 10.82
CA PHE A 166 -15.11 11.12 12.18
C PHE A 166 -13.69 10.59 12.17
N TYR A 167 -12.92 11.01 13.18
CA TYR A 167 -11.57 10.50 13.43
C TYR A 167 -11.57 9.61 14.67
N ILE A 168 -11.14 8.37 14.51
CA ILE A 168 -11.07 7.37 15.57
C ILE A 168 -9.61 7.12 15.90
N TRP A 169 -9.23 7.34 17.15
CA TRP A 169 -7.88 7.10 17.64
C TRP A 169 -7.60 5.60 17.76
N TRP A 170 -6.41 5.18 17.36
CA TRP A 170 -5.98 3.79 17.56
C TRP A 170 -5.94 3.44 19.04
N ASN A 171 -5.60 4.41 19.89
CA ASN A 171 -5.66 4.29 21.35
C ASN A 171 -6.15 5.61 21.94
N GLN A 172 -7.31 5.57 22.59
CA GLN A 172 -7.94 6.77 23.18
C GLN A 172 -7.15 7.35 24.36
N ARG A 173 -6.32 6.55 25.03
CA ARG A 173 -5.53 7.00 26.19
C ARG A 173 -4.23 7.66 25.76
N LEU A 174 -3.56 7.10 24.77
CA LEU A 174 -2.27 7.57 24.27
C LEU A 174 -2.41 8.59 23.12
N LYS A 175 -3.57 8.64 22.47
CA LYS A 175 -3.85 9.55 21.34
C LYS A 175 -2.70 9.59 20.34
N ASP A 176 -2.06 10.76 20.18
CA ASP A 176 -0.99 11.02 19.23
C ASP A 176 0.40 10.54 19.70
N GLU A 177 0.52 10.11 20.95
CA GLU A 177 1.76 9.49 21.46
C GLU A 177 1.94 8.05 20.96
N ILE A 178 0.85 7.41 20.47
CA ILE A 178 0.92 6.02 19.98
C ILE A 178 1.55 5.90 18.60
N GLY A 179 2.24 4.78 18.40
CA GLY A 179 2.79 4.33 17.11
C GLY A 179 4.08 5.03 16.72
N PRO A 180 4.59 4.73 15.52
CA PRO A 180 5.80 5.35 15.03
C PRO A 180 5.56 6.85 14.78
N PRO A 181 6.59 7.70 14.95
CA PRO A 181 6.44 9.16 14.84
C PRO A 181 6.05 9.66 13.44
N HIS A 182 6.05 8.79 12.44
CA HIS A 182 5.65 9.07 11.06
C HIS A 182 4.28 8.47 10.68
N GLY A 183 3.68 7.67 11.55
CA GLY A 183 2.36 7.08 11.30
C GLY A 183 1.23 7.97 11.82
N TYR A 184 0.06 7.93 11.20
CA TYR A 184 -1.11 8.63 11.70
C TYR A 184 -1.69 7.93 12.92
N PRO A 185 -1.91 8.62 14.05
CA PRO A 185 -2.39 8.01 15.30
C PRO A 185 -3.90 7.78 15.30
N ARG A 186 -4.59 8.25 14.26
CA ARG A 186 -6.05 8.13 14.12
C ARG A 186 -6.41 7.79 12.67
N LEU A 187 -7.52 7.10 12.49
CA LEU A 187 -8.11 6.83 11.18
C LEU A 187 -9.31 7.75 10.91
N SER A 188 -9.53 8.09 9.65
CA SER A 188 -10.75 8.73 9.16
C SER A 188 -11.76 7.66 8.77
N THR A 189 -13.03 7.82 9.16
CA THR A 189 -14.10 6.89 8.78
C THR A 189 -14.33 6.86 7.26
N ARG A 190 -14.19 8.01 6.57
CA ARG A 190 -14.25 8.06 5.10
C ARG A 190 -13.07 7.35 4.45
N ALA A 191 -11.86 7.55 4.95
CA ALA A 191 -10.68 6.84 4.45
C ALA A 191 -10.79 5.34 4.68
N TYR A 192 -11.34 4.93 5.82
CA TYR A 192 -11.61 3.53 6.10
C TYR A 192 -12.61 2.94 5.09
N ALA A 193 -13.67 3.68 4.75
CA ALA A 193 -14.62 3.29 3.71
C ALA A 193 -13.94 3.14 2.33
N ALA A 194 -13.02 4.05 1.98
CA ALA A 194 -12.23 3.94 0.76
C ALA A 194 -11.39 2.65 0.72
N VAL A 195 -10.75 2.33 1.84
CA VAL A 195 -9.99 1.08 2.00
C VAL A 195 -10.90 -0.14 1.86
N ALA A 196 -12.05 -0.15 2.55
CA ALA A 196 -13.01 -1.25 2.46
C ALA A 196 -13.51 -1.47 1.02
N ASN A 197 -13.77 -0.39 0.27
CA ASN A 197 -14.16 -0.47 -1.14
C ASN A 197 -13.03 -1.01 -2.03
N ALA A 198 -11.79 -0.53 -1.85
CA ALA A 198 -10.64 -1.01 -2.61
C ALA A 198 -10.37 -2.51 -2.40
N THR A 199 -10.63 -3.01 -1.18
CA THR A 199 -10.36 -4.39 -0.81
C THR A 199 -11.53 -5.34 -1.09
N SER A 200 -12.78 -4.85 -1.07
CA SER A 200 -13.96 -5.66 -1.39
C SER A 200 -14.08 -6.00 -2.88
N ALA A 201 -13.57 -5.17 -3.77
CA ALA A 201 -13.51 -5.46 -5.19
C ALA A 201 -12.70 -6.73 -5.52
N GLY A 202 -11.74 -7.10 -4.67
CA GLY A 202 -10.98 -8.34 -4.76
C GLY A 202 -11.63 -9.56 -4.11
N SER A 203 -12.67 -9.40 -3.28
CA SER A 203 -13.23 -10.49 -2.47
C SER A 203 -14.20 -11.43 -3.22
N HIS A 204 -14.61 -11.09 -4.44
CA HIS A 204 -15.53 -11.92 -5.22
C HIS A 204 -14.89 -13.14 -5.91
N LYS A 205 -13.57 -13.24 -5.91
CA LYS A 205 -12.86 -14.47 -6.31
C LYS A 205 -12.27 -15.12 -5.07
N LYS A 206 -12.52 -16.39 -4.86
CA LYS A 206 -11.95 -17.17 -3.73
C LYS A 206 -10.43 -17.00 -3.72
N VAL A 207 -9.91 -16.28 -2.74
CA VAL A 207 -8.46 -16.22 -2.49
C VAL A 207 -8.07 -17.53 -1.84
N VAL A 208 -7.43 -18.41 -2.61
CA VAL A 208 -6.83 -19.63 -2.08
C VAL A 208 -5.48 -19.23 -1.47
N PHE A 209 -5.40 -19.23 -0.14
CA PHE A 209 -4.14 -19.06 0.56
C PHE A 209 -3.28 -20.31 0.38
N ALA A 210 -2.32 -20.28 -0.53
CA ALA A 210 -1.26 -21.28 -0.56
C ALA A 210 -0.08 -20.76 0.26
N ILE A 211 0.00 -21.16 1.52
CA ILE A 211 1.26 -21.11 2.27
C ILE A 211 2.05 -22.32 1.75
N GLN A 212 2.87 -22.13 0.73
CA GLN A 212 3.89 -23.12 0.39
C GLN A 212 4.99 -23.01 1.44
N ASN A 213 4.91 -23.89 2.43
CA ASN A 213 6.02 -24.17 3.33
C ASN A 213 7.03 -25.01 2.53
N THR A 214 7.96 -24.36 1.81
CA THR A 214 9.13 -25.04 1.27
C THR A 214 10.10 -25.22 2.42
N GLY A 215 9.83 -26.22 3.26
CA GLY A 215 10.84 -26.79 4.13
C GLY A 215 11.97 -27.35 3.25
N ARG A 216 13.13 -26.69 3.32
CA ARG A 216 14.49 -27.23 3.25
C ARG A 216 15.46 -26.09 3.54
#